data_484c8ce44caf24910c836857c752bb23
#
_entry.id   484c8ce44caf24910c836857c752bb23
#
_cell.length_a   1.000
_cell.length_b   1.000
_cell.length_c   1.000
_cell.angle_alpha   90.00
_cell.angle_beta   90.00
_cell.angle_gamma   90.00
#
_symmetry.space_group_name_H-M   'P 1'
#
loop_
_entity.id
_entity.type
_entity.pdbx_description
1 polymer ?
#
loop_
_entity_poly.entity_id
_entity_poly.type
_entity_poly.pdbx_seq_one_letter_code
_entity_poly.pdbx_strand_id
1 'polypeptide(L)'
;MAGQILAGIRVLELGQLIAGPFAAKTLADFGAQVIKIEPPGQGDPLRKWRLLHEGTSVWWEAQSRNKQSVCVDLRQPEGQDLARQLAAQADVLIENFRPGTMEKWGLSWEALHALNPRLIMLRISGYGQTGPKAQEPGFAAIGEAMAGLRYLNGEPGRAPVRAGLSLGDTIAGLHGAMGVLLALYQRDARGGQGQVIDAALYESIFNLSESLLPEYSVFGAVREPAGAALPGIAPSNAYPCRDGYVLIAGNGDAIFQRLMQRIERTDLGDDPELAHNDGRARRAHELDAAIGAWTAQRDIGRACSRPCA
;
A
#
# COMPACT_ATOMS: atom_id res chain seq x y z
N MET A 1 14.88 -1.41 28.19
CA MET A 1 14.35 -1.24 26.83
C MET A 1 14.06 -2.65 26.31
N ALA A 2 12.83 -2.93 25.88
CA ALA A 2 12.55 -4.17 25.16
C ALA A 2 13.46 -4.18 23.92
N GLY A 3 14.21 -5.27 23.69
CA GLY A 3 15.09 -5.40 22.54
C GLY A 3 14.29 -5.21 21.24
N GLN A 4 14.94 -4.69 20.22
CA GLN A 4 14.33 -4.56 18.89
C GLN A 4 13.96 -5.97 18.41
N ILE A 5 12.73 -6.16 17.95
CA ILE A 5 12.15 -7.49 17.68
C ILE A 5 12.88 -8.24 16.57
N LEU A 6 13.49 -7.53 15.61
CA LEU A 6 14.28 -8.10 14.52
C LEU A 6 15.80 -7.94 14.72
N ALA A 7 16.24 -7.67 15.96
CA ALA A 7 17.68 -7.60 16.24
C ALA A 7 18.36 -8.92 15.85
N GLY A 8 19.47 -8.82 15.10
CA GLY A 8 20.23 -9.97 14.61
C GLY A 8 19.79 -10.46 13.22
N ILE A 9 18.65 -10.01 12.69
CA ILE A 9 18.24 -10.31 11.31
C ILE A 9 19.01 -9.39 10.34
N ARG A 10 19.66 -10.01 9.36
CA ARG A 10 20.46 -9.32 8.32
C ARG A 10 19.72 -9.33 7.00
N VAL A 11 19.47 -8.14 6.44
CA VAL A 11 18.76 -7.94 5.19
C VAL A 11 19.70 -7.34 4.15
N LEU A 12 19.80 -7.99 3.00
CA LEU A 12 20.47 -7.47 1.81
C LEU A 12 19.42 -6.92 0.86
N GLU A 13 19.40 -5.61 0.67
CA GLU A 13 18.48 -4.92 -0.23
C GLU A 13 19.18 -4.59 -1.54
N LEU A 14 18.74 -5.19 -2.64
CA LEU A 14 19.13 -4.87 -4.01
C LEU A 14 18.08 -3.99 -4.70
N GLY A 15 16.89 -3.90 -4.12
CA GLY A 15 15.74 -3.19 -4.65
C GLY A 15 15.98 -1.69 -4.84
N GLN A 16 15.23 -1.08 -5.76
CA GLN A 16 15.33 0.34 -6.10
C GLN A 16 13.95 1.00 -6.01
N LEU A 17 13.95 2.34 -5.96
CA LEU A 17 12.76 3.19 -5.91
C LEU A 17 11.93 2.97 -4.64
N ILE A 18 10.76 2.29 -4.73
CA ILE A 18 9.79 2.33 -3.64
C ILE A 18 9.51 0.96 -3.04
N ALA A 19 9.03 -0.01 -3.79
CA ALA A 19 8.43 -1.24 -3.25
C ALA A 19 9.42 -2.07 -2.41
N GLY A 20 10.55 -2.48 -2.97
CA GLY A 20 11.62 -3.18 -2.25
C GLY A 20 12.20 -2.34 -1.11
N PRO A 21 12.60 -1.08 -1.38
CA PRO A 21 13.07 -0.17 -0.33
C PRO A 21 12.08 0.05 0.80
N PHE A 22 10.78 0.09 0.54
CA PHE A 22 9.76 0.21 1.58
C PHE A 22 9.68 -1.05 2.46
N ALA A 23 9.74 -2.25 1.86
CA ALA A 23 9.77 -3.51 2.61
C ALA A 23 11.01 -3.56 3.52
N ALA A 24 12.19 -3.26 2.97
CA ALA A 24 13.45 -3.25 3.73
C ALA A 24 13.45 -2.20 4.86
N LYS A 25 12.94 -0.99 4.58
CA LYS A 25 12.77 0.06 5.61
C LYS A 25 11.87 -0.42 6.74
N THR A 26 10.77 -1.09 6.41
CA THR A 26 9.82 -1.60 7.41
C THR A 26 10.52 -2.59 8.34
N LEU A 27 11.34 -3.51 7.81
CA LEU A 27 12.12 -4.42 8.64
C LEU A 27 13.19 -3.69 9.48
N ALA A 28 13.84 -2.68 8.90
CA ALA A 28 14.83 -1.85 9.59
C ALA A 28 14.23 -1.05 10.75
N ASP A 29 13.00 -0.54 10.60
CA ASP A 29 12.28 0.19 11.66
C ASP A 29 12.02 -0.71 12.90
N PHE A 30 11.99 -2.03 12.72
CA PHE A 30 11.88 -3.02 13.81
C PHE A 30 13.21 -3.66 14.23
N GLY A 31 14.35 -3.15 13.73
CA GLY A 31 15.67 -3.50 14.22
C GLY A 31 16.50 -4.45 13.37
N ALA A 32 16.02 -4.83 12.19
CA ALA A 32 16.85 -5.57 11.24
C ALA A 32 18.04 -4.72 10.75
N GLN A 33 19.19 -5.36 10.57
CA GLN A 33 20.37 -4.74 9.94
C GLN A 33 20.20 -4.79 8.43
N VAL A 34 20.03 -3.64 7.80
CA VAL A 34 19.81 -3.55 6.35
C VAL A 34 21.03 -2.98 5.65
N ILE A 35 21.61 -3.75 4.74
CA ILE A 35 22.62 -3.30 3.77
C ILE A 35 21.92 -3.12 2.43
N LYS A 36 21.92 -1.88 1.92
CA LYS A 36 21.40 -1.55 0.61
C LYS A 36 22.51 -1.43 -0.41
N ILE A 37 22.44 -2.22 -1.47
CA ILE A 37 23.34 -2.09 -2.64
C ILE A 37 22.78 -1.03 -3.59
N GLU A 38 23.63 -0.11 -3.99
CA GLU A 38 23.31 0.95 -4.95
C GLU A 38 24.35 0.98 -6.09
N PRO A 39 23.94 1.33 -7.32
CA PRO A 39 24.89 1.49 -8.42
C PRO A 39 25.86 2.66 -8.14
N PRO A 40 27.16 2.50 -8.46
CA PRO A 40 28.14 3.58 -8.26
C PRO A 40 27.79 4.85 -9.02
N GLY A 41 28.11 6.00 -8.45
CA GLY A 41 27.97 7.33 -9.04
C GLY A 41 26.54 7.88 -9.09
N GLN A 42 25.56 7.05 -9.35
CA GLN A 42 24.16 7.49 -9.46
C GLN A 42 23.32 7.21 -8.20
N GLY A 43 23.62 6.13 -7.51
CA GLY A 43 22.80 5.62 -6.41
C GLY A 43 21.43 5.14 -6.87
N ASP A 44 20.54 4.99 -5.92
CA ASP A 44 19.13 4.70 -6.20
C ASP A 44 18.47 5.88 -6.95
N PRO A 45 17.70 5.65 -8.04
CA PRO A 45 17.02 6.73 -8.75
C PRO A 45 16.15 7.63 -7.86
N LEU A 46 15.62 7.10 -6.75
CA LEU A 46 14.81 7.86 -5.79
C LEU A 46 15.58 9.05 -5.19
N ARG A 47 16.92 9.01 -5.15
CA ARG A 47 17.75 10.12 -4.67
C ARG A 47 17.54 11.43 -5.43
N LYS A 48 16.97 11.37 -6.64
CA LYS A 48 16.73 12.52 -7.52
C LYS A 48 15.25 12.84 -7.74
N TRP A 49 14.36 12.19 -6.98
CA TRP A 49 12.91 12.37 -7.20
C TRP A 49 12.31 13.46 -6.30
N ARG A 50 11.36 14.22 -6.86
CA ARG A 50 10.58 15.26 -6.19
C ARG A 50 11.46 16.39 -5.62
N LEU A 51 11.28 16.74 -4.35
CA LEU A 51 11.97 17.85 -3.70
C LEU A 51 13.34 17.41 -3.17
N LEU A 52 14.35 18.16 -3.53
CA LEU A 52 15.73 17.91 -3.11
C LEU A 52 16.12 18.90 -2.01
N HIS A 53 16.77 18.39 -0.98
CA HIS A 53 17.47 19.15 0.04
C HIS A 53 18.95 18.80 -0.05
N GLU A 54 19.82 19.80 -0.21
CA GLU A 54 21.27 19.62 -0.41
C GLU A 54 21.62 18.58 -1.50
N GLY A 55 20.85 18.59 -2.59
CA GLY A 55 21.07 17.71 -3.75
C GLY A 55 20.52 16.28 -3.60
N THR A 56 19.88 15.94 -2.47
CA THR A 56 19.29 14.63 -2.21
C THR A 56 17.79 14.76 -1.99
N SER A 57 17.02 13.80 -2.49
CA SER A 57 15.57 13.72 -2.29
C SER A 57 15.23 13.47 -0.83
N VAL A 58 14.39 14.32 -0.24
CA VAL A 58 13.84 14.09 1.11
C VAL A 58 12.99 12.81 1.17
N TRP A 59 12.46 12.35 0.04
CA TRP A 59 11.79 11.07 -0.03
C TRP A 59 12.76 9.88 0.08
N TRP A 60 13.94 10.02 -0.55
CA TRP A 60 15.03 9.06 -0.36
C TRP A 60 15.43 8.96 1.12
N GLU A 61 15.62 10.08 1.80
CA GLU A 61 15.97 10.09 3.23
C GLU A 61 14.95 9.32 4.07
N ALA A 62 13.66 9.52 3.79
CA ALA A 62 12.59 8.79 4.45
C ALA A 62 12.62 7.28 4.18
N GLN A 63 13.00 6.85 2.96
CA GLN A 63 13.07 5.44 2.57
C GLN A 63 14.37 4.74 2.97
N SER A 64 15.45 5.49 3.11
CA SER A 64 16.78 4.95 3.42
C SER A 64 17.10 4.94 4.92
N ARG A 65 16.21 5.48 5.77
CA ARG A 65 16.46 5.50 7.21
C ARG A 65 16.71 4.09 7.77
N ASN A 66 17.60 4.02 8.76
CA ASN A 66 18.02 2.79 9.42
C ASN A 66 18.73 1.78 8.49
N LYS A 67 19.23 2.21 7.33
CA LYS A 67 19.96 1.37 6.38
C LYS A 67 21.41 1.83 6.23
N GLN A 68 22.26 0.89 5.90
CA GLN A 68 23.65 1.14 5.47
C GLN A 68 23.71 1.01 3.95
N SER A 69 24.21 2.03 3.25
CA SER A 69 24.34 2.01 1.80
C SER A 69 25.75 1.63 1.38
N VAL A 70 25.86 0.76 0.38
CA VAL A 70 27.11 0.30 -0.24
C VAL A 70 27.00 0.45 -1.75
N CYS A 71 28.03 1.03 -2.38
CA CYS A 71 28.07 1.15 -3.83
C CYS A 71 28.68 -0.10 -4.47
N VAL A 72 27.89 -0.84 -5.26
CA VAL A 72 28.34 -2.03 -6.00
C VAL A 72 27.68 -2.06 -7.37
N ASP A 73 28.48 -2.23 -8.42
CA ASP A 73 27.95 -2.40 -9.79
C ASP A 73 27.61 -3.88 -10.06
N LEU A 74 26.35 -4.24 -9.93
CA LEU A 74 25.85 -5.59 -10.18
C LEU A 74 25.89 -6.02 -11.66
N ARG A 75 26.27 -5.11 -12.56
CA ARG A 75 26.50 -5.45 -13.98
C ARG A 75 27.91 -6.02 -14.21
N GLN A 76 28.79 -5.88 -13.23
CA GLN A 76 30.18 -6.38 -13.29
C GLN A 76 30.28 -7.70 -12.50
N PRO A 77 31.10 -8.65 -12.99
CA PRO A 77 31.29 -9.93 -12.30
C PRO A 77 31.74 -9.78 -10.84
N GLU A 78 32.64 -8.85 -10.56
CA GLU A 78 33.16 -8.59 -9.21
C GLU A 78 32.05 -8.11 -8.28
N GLY A 79 31.13 -7.28 -8.79
CA GLY A 79 29.98 -6.82 -8.04
C GLY A 79 28.96 -7.94 -7.76
N GLN A 80 28.78 -8.84 -8.72
CA GLN A 80 27.94 -10.03 -8.56
C GLN A 80 28.55 -10.99 -7.53
N ASP A 81 29.88 -11.18 -7.55
CA ASP A 81 30.57 -12.01 -6.55
C ASP A 81 30.44 -11.43 -5.15
N LEU A 82 30.58 -10.12 -4.98
CA LEU A 82 30.38 -9.48 -3.69
C LEU A 82 28.94 -9.64 -3.21
N ALA A 83 27.95 -9.47 -4.10
CA ALA A 83 26.54 -9.67 -3.75
C ALA A 83 26.26 -11.12 -3.32
N ARG A 84 26.86 -12.13 -3.97
CA ARG A 84 26.77 -13.54 -3.55
C ARG A 84 27.37 -13.76 -2.15
N GLN A 85 28.53 -13.18 -1.86
CA GLN A 85 29.17 -13.27 -0.54
C GLN A 85 28.31 -12.64 0.55
N LEU A 86 27.69 -11.50 0.28
CA LEU A 86 26.75 -10.85 1.22
C LEU A 86 25.48 -11.67 1.40
N ALA A 87 24.91 -12.22 0.33
CA ALA A 87 23.71 -13.07 0.38
C ALA A 87 23.97 -14.37 1.16
N ALA A 88 25.17 -14.94 1.06
CA ALA A 88 25.56 -16.11 1.84
C ALA A 88 25.51 -15.89 3.36
N GLN A 89 25.57 -14.65 3.80
CA GLN A 89 25.52 -14.25 5.21
C GLN A 89 24.20 -13.57 5.61
N ALA A 90 23.32 -13.29 4.67
CA ALA A 90 22.05 -12.62 4.91
C ALA A 90 20.95 -13.61 5.34
N ASP A 91 20.01 -13.14 6.14
CA ASP A 91 18.80 -13.86 6.45
C ASP A 91 17.73 -13.63 5.37
N VAL A 92 17.72 -12.42 4.82
CA VAL A 92 16.74 -11.97 3.83
C VAL A 92 17.45 -11.24 2.69
N LEU A 93 17.05 -11.52 1.46
CA LEU A 93 17.40 -10.72 0.29
C LEU A 93 16.11 -10.14 -0.30
N ILE A 94 16.13 -8.83 -0.62
CA ILE A 94 14.99 -8.12 -1.21
C ILE A 94 15.40 -7.52 -2.55
N GLU A 95 14.63 -7.83 -3.60
CA GLU A 95 14.82 -7.28 -4.93
C GLU A 95 13.48 -6.88 -5.56
N ASN A 96 13.49 -5.93 -6.49
CA ASN A 96 12.32 -5.56 -7.29
C ASN A 96 12.68 -5.21 -8.74
N PHE A 97 13.59 -5.99 -9.30
CA PHE A 97 13.95 -5.91 -10.71
C PHE A 97 12.91 -6.62 -11.59
N ARG A 98 13.05 -6.45 -12.90
CA ARG A 98 12.29 -7.27 -13.84
C ARG A 98 12.65 -8.73 -13.69
N PRO A 99 11.69 -9.65 -13.76
CA PRO A 99 11.98 -11.08 -13.77
C PRO A 99 13.05 -11.46 -14.79
N GLY A 100 13.96 -12.33 -14.40
CA GLY A 100 15.14 -12.72 -15.18
C GLY A 100 16.38 -11.83 -15.00
N THR A 101 16.29 -10.68 -14.31
CA THR A 101 17.46 -9.81 -14.08
C THR A 101 18.43 -10.44 -13.10
N MET A 102 17.95 -10.98 -12.00
CA MET A 102 18.78 -11.65 -10.99
C MET A 102 19.44 -12.90 -11.59
N GLU A 103 18.72 -13.64 -12.42
CA GLU A 103 19.22 -14.82 -13.10
C GLU A 103 20.39 -14.47 -14.06
N LYS A 104 20.27 -13.37 -14.82
CA LYS A 104 21.34 -12.87 -15.70
C LYS A 104 22.62 -12.49 -14.95
N TRP A 105 22.50 -12.08 -13.70
CA TRP A 105 23.62 -11.73 -12.83
C TRP A 105 24.18 -12.91 -12.03
N GLY A 106 23.66 -14.13 -12.27
CA GLY A 106 24.04 -15.32 -11.49
C GLY A 106 23.61 -15.24 -10.02
N LEU A 107 22.57 -14.49 -9.74
CA LEU A 107 21.97 -14.29 -8.43
C LEU A 107 20.54 -14.92 -8.40
N SER A 108 20.32 -16.00 -9.16
CA SER A 108 19.05 -16.71 -9.14
C SER A 108 18.77 -17.29 -7.76
N TRP A 109 17.51 -17.60 -7.48
CA TRP A 109 17.12 -18.27 -6.24
C TRP A 109 17.92 -19.56 -6.02
N GLU A 110 18.02 -20.40 -7.03
CA GLU A 110 18.69 -21.69 -6.97
C GLU A 110 20.16 -21.53 -6.60
N ALA A 111 20.84 -20.55 -7.24
CA ALA A 111 22.25 -20.28 -6.98
C ALA A 111 22.46 -19.76 -5.55
N LEU A 112 21.61 -18.82 -5.10
CA LEU A 112 21.74 -18.25 -3.76
C LEU A 112 21.30 -19.21 -2.65
N HIS A 113 20.26 -20.02 -2.88
CA HIS A 113 19.80 -21.02 -1.93
C HIS A 113 20.82 -22.16 -1.76
N ALA A 114 21.53 -22.53 -2.81
CA ALA A 114 22.62 -23.49 -2.71
C ALA A 114 23.77 -22.99 -1.81
N LEU A 115 24.03 -21.68 -1.81
CA LEU A 115 25.02 -21.05 -0.92
C LEU A 115 24.52 -20.86 0.50
N ASN A 116 23.24 -20.53 0.65
CA ASN A 116 22.62 -20.29 1.94
C ASN A 116 21.19 -20.89 1.97
N PRO A 117 21.04 -22.13 2.40
CA PRO A 117 19.72 -22.79 2.49
C PRO A 117 18.74 -22.12 3.46
N ARG A 118 19.20 -21.18 4.28
CA ARG A 118 18.37 -20.42 5.19
C ARG A 118 17.90 -19.07 4.62
N LEU A 119 18.38 -18.68 3.44
CA LEU A 119 18.05 -17.41 2.82
C LEU A 119 16.56 -17.33 2.51
N ILE A 120 15.92 -16.21 2.87
CA ILE A 120 14.58 -15.86 2.43
C ILE A 120 14.74 -14.80 1.34
N MET A 121 14.13 -15.02 0.16
CA MET A 121 14.23 -14.09 -0.97
C MET A 121 12.88 -13.48 -1.29
N LEU A 122 12.73 -12.17 -1.03
CA LEU A 122 11.55 -11.40 -1.42
C LEU A 122 11.79 -10.81 -2.81
N ARG A 123 10.91 -11.16 -3.74
CA ARG A 123 10.90 -10.68 -5.12
C ARG A 123 9.62 -9.88 -5.37
N ILE A 124 9.74 -8.58 -5.63
CA ILE A 124 8.58 -7.73 -5.92
C ILE A 124 8.63 -7.33 -7.39
N SER A 125 7.57 -7.63 -8.14
CA SER A 125 7.50 -7.28 -9.56
C SER A 125 6.08 -6.87 -9.96
N GLY A 126 5.92 -6.36 -11.19
CA GLY A 126 4.61 -5.91 -11.67
C GLY A 126 3.54 -6.98 -11.61
N TYR A 127 3.88 -8.16 -12.14
CA TYR A 127 2.94 -9.27 -12.37
C TYR A 127 3.38 -10.59 -11.73
N GLY A 128 4.35 -10.58 -10.82
CA GLY A 128 4.94 -11.79 -10.25
C GLY A 128 6.04 -12.39 -11.12
N GLN A 129 6.66 -13.45 -10.60
CA GLN A 129 7.77 -14.15 -11.27
C GLN A 129 7.27 -15.19 -12.28
N THR A 130 6.02 -15.58 -12.18
CA THR A 130 5.38 -16.63 -13.00
C THR A 130 4.11 -16.13 -13.69
N GLY A 131 3.54 -16.95 -14.56
CA GLY A 131 2.31 -16.59 -15.27
C GLY A 131 2.53 -15.88 -16.60
N PRO A 132 1.45 -15.66 -17.38
CA PRO A 132 1.54 -15.20 -18.77
C PRO A 132 2.07 -13.77 -18.91
N LYS A 133 1.97 -12.95 -17.86
CA LYS A 133 2.40 -11.55 -17.86
C LYS A 133 3.71 -11.29 -17.11
N ALA A 134 4.39 -12.31 -16.60
CA ALA A 134 5.58 -12.14 -15.78
C ALA A 134 6.69 -11.33 -16.48
N GLN A 135 6.80 -11.41 -17.80
CA GLN A 135 7.80 -10.67 -18.58
C GLN A 135 7.32 -9.29 -19.05
N GLU A 136 6.05 -8.93 -18.83
CA GLU A 136 5.54 -7.61 -19.20
C GLU A 136 6.08 -6.54 -18.24
N PRO A 137 6.37 -5.33 -18.75
CA PRO A 137 6.75 -4.22 -17.87
C PRO A 137 5.56 -3.77 -17.03
N GLY A 138 5.75 -3.66 -15.72
CA GLY A 138 4.70 -3.21 -14.79
C GLY A 138 5.29 -2.37 -13.68
N PHE A 139 4.80 -1.12 -13.57
CA PHE A 139 4.99 -0.26 -12.40
C PHE A 139 3.71 -0.25 -11.56
N ALA A 140 3.77 0.29 -10.35
CA ALA A 140 2.63 0.39 -9.44
C ALA A 140 1.37 0.99 -10.10
N ALA A 141 1.52 2.01 -10.96
CA ALA A 141 0.41 2.61 -11.68
C ALA A 141 -0.37 1.62 -12.56
N ILE A 142 0.36 0.66 -13.17
CA ILE A 142 -0.25 -0.40 -13.98
C ILE A 142 -0.91 -1.44 -13.08
N GLY A 143 -0.25 -1.82 -11.97
CA GLY A 143 -0.83 -2.72 -10.97
C GLY A 143 -2.12 -2.16 -10.36
N GLU A 144 -2.13 -0.86 -10.02
CA GLU A 144 -3.32 -0.14 -9.53
C GLU A 144 -4.47 -0.15 -10.55
N ALA A 145 -4.14 0.01 -11.85
CA ALA A 145 -5.13 -0.01 -12.91
C ALA A 145 -5.69 -1.43 -13.16
N MET A 146 -4.81 -2.43 -13.24
CA MET A 146 -5.19 -3.84 -13.42
C MET A 146 -6.08 -4.37 -12.31
N ALA A 147 -5.78 -3.99 -11.07
CA ALA A 147 -6.54 -4.41 -9.89
C ALA A 147 -7.83 -3.58 -9.66
N GLY A 148 -8.16 -2.63 -10.53
CA GLY A 148 -9.39 -1.85 -10.45
C GLY A 148 -9.32 -0.61 -9.55
N LEU A 149 -8.29 -0.43 -8.73
CA LEU A 149 -8.18 0.71 -7.79
C LEU A 149 -8.29 2.06 -8.52
N ARG A 150 -7.63 2.18 -9.69
CA ARG A 150 -7.70 3.42 -10.49
C ARG A 150 -9.09 3.71 -11.00
N TYR A 151 -9.82 2.68 -11.42
CA TYR A 151 -11.18 2.84 -11.93
C TYR A 151 -12.12 3.36 -10.84
N LEU A 152 -12.05 2.78 -9.64
CA LEU A 152 -12.92 3.14 -8.52
C LEU A 152 -12.64 4.52 -7.94
N ASN A 153 -11.43 5.05 -8.14
CA ASN A 153 -10.98 6.29 -7.51
C ASN A 153 -11.33 7.49 -8.39
N GLY A 154 -12.34 8.23 -8.02
CA GLY A 154 -12.78 9.43 -8.74
C GLY A 154 -14.29 9.67 -8.68
N GLU A 155 -14.70 10.72 -9.36
CA GLU A 155 -16.11 11.08 -9.52
C GLU A 155 -16.77 10.30 -10.65
N PRO A 156 -18.06 9.97 -10.54
CA PRO A 156 -18.82 9.33 -11.60
C PRO A 156 -18.70 10.09 -12.94
N GLY A 157 -18.46 9.34 -14.03
CA GLY A 157 -18.39 9.92 -15.38
C GLY A 157 -17.14 10.76 -15.66
N ARG A 158 -16.17 10.81 -14.76
CA ARG A 158 -14.89 11.50 -14.97
C ARG A 158 -13.75 10.51 -15.18
N ALA A 159 -12.61 11.02 -15.67
CA ALA A 159 -11.42 10.20 -15.81
C ALA A 159 -10.95 9.69 -14.44
N PRO A 160 -10.54 8.41 -14.35
CA PRO A 160 -9.99 7.85 -13.12
C PRO A 160 -8.82 8.68 -12.58
N VAL A 161 -8.80 8.92 -11.28
CA VAL A 161 -7.75 9.71 -10.63
C VAL A 161 -6.78 8.84 -9.84
N ARG A 162 -5.58 9.37 -9.62
CA ARG A 162 -4.57 8.74 -8.77
C ARG A 162 -4.81 9.13 -7.32
N ALA A 163 -4.71 8.17 -6.41
CA ALA A 163 -4.39 8.50 -5.03
C ALA A 163 -3.04 9.25 -4.98
N GLY A 164 -2.92 10.29 -4.18
CA GLY A 164 -1.74 11.16 -4.15
C GLY A 164 -0.42 10.49 -3.70
N LEU A 165 -0.46 9.21 -3.37
CA LEU A 165 0.64 8.39 -2.87
C LEU A 165 0.94 7.23 -3.83
N SER A 166 2.11 6.58 -3.67
CA SER A 166 2.49 5.36 -4.39
C SER A 166 1.92 4.14 -3.66
N LEU A 167 0.58 3.99 -3.71
CA LEU A 167 -0.11 2.94 -2.97
C LEU A 167 0.29 1.55 -3.42
N GLY A 168 0.35 1.30 -4.73
CA GLY A 168 0.71 -0.01 -5.26
C GLY A 168 2.07 -0.51 -4.76
N ASP A 169 3.09 0.34 -4.82
CA ASP A 169 4.41 0.01 -4.30
C ASP A 169 4.41 -0.21 -2.78
N THR A 170 3.76 0.69 -2.05
CA THR A 170 3.74 0.64 -0.58
C THR A 170 3.01 -0.59 -0.06
N ILE A 171 1.87 -0.93 -0.65
CA ILE A 171 1.06 -2.10 -0.27
C ILE A 171 1.81 -3.40 -0.61
N ALA A 172 2.41 -3.48 -1.80
CA ALA A 172 3.25 -4.64 -2.15
C ALA A 172 4.47 -4.76 -1.22
N GLY A 173 5.09 -3.65 -0.86
CA GLY A 173 6.16 -3.62 0.13
C GLY A 173 5.72 -4.11 1.51
N LEU A 174 4.52 -3.74 1.97
CA LEU A 174 3.93 -4.25 3.22
C LEU A 174 3.64 -5.75 3.15
N HIS A 175 2.98 -6.22 2.08
CA HIS A 175 2.75 -7.66 1.89
C HIS A 175 4.06 -8.44 1.82
N GLY A 176 5.06 -7.89 1.13
CA GLY A 176 6.40 -8.47 1.07
C GLY A 176 7.05 -8.56 2.46
N ALA A 177 7.02 -7.48 3.25
CA ALA A 177 7.54 -7.48 4.61
C ALA A 177 6.80 -8.49 5.52
N MET A 178 5.47 -8.56 5.41
CA MET A 178 4.67 -9.58 6.11
C MET A 178 5.07 -11.00 5.68
N GLY A 179 5.23 -11.25 4.38
CA GLY A 179 5.71 -12.53 3.86
C GLY A 179 7.08 -12.90 4.42
N VAL A 180 8.00 -11.93 4.51
CA VAL A 180 9.33 -12.13 5.14
C VAL A 180 9.19 -12.54 6.60
N LEU A 181 8.32 -11.87 7.38
CA LEU A 181 8.10 -12.21 8.79
C LEU A 181 7.53 -13.62 8.96
N LEU A 182 6.57 -14.02 8.10
CA LEU A 182 6.02 -15.38 8.08
C LEU A 182 7.08 -16.43 7.73
N ALA A 183 7.95 -16.12 6.75
CA ALA A 183 9.04 -17.00 6.35
C ALA A 183 10.11 -17.13 7.45
N LEU A 184 10.44 -16.03 8.14
CA LEU A 184 11.32 -16.06 9.32
C LEU A 184 10.74 -16.93 10.42
N TYR A 185 9.45 -16.77 10.73
CA TYR A 185 8.76 -17.61 11.71
C TYR A 185 8.78 -19.10 11.31
N GLN A 186 8.45 -19.40 10.04
CA GLN A 186 8.51 -20.77 9.52
C GLN A 186 9.91 -21.36 9.65
N ARG A 187 10.94 -20.59 9.28
CA ARG A 187 12.34 -21.01 9.32
C ARG A 187 12.84 -21.24 10.74
N ASP A 188 12.61 -20.28 11.63
CA ASP A 188 13.29 -20.22 12.93
C ASP A 188 12.50 -20.89 14.04
N ALA A 189 11.18 -20.84 14.02
CA ALA A 189 10.32 -21.42 15.05
C ALA A 189 9.75 -22.80 14.66
N ARG A 190 9.67 -23.13 13.36
CA ARG A 190 9.05 -24.37 12.87
C ARG A 190 10.04 -25.32 12.21
N GLY A 191 11.34 -25.02 12.24
CA GLY A 191 12.41 -25.87 11.70
C GLY A 191 12.42 -25.95 10.17
N GLY A 192 11.88 -24.92 9.48
CA GLY A 192 11.89 -24.81 8.04
C GLY A 192 13.23 -24.35 7.46
N GLN A 193 13.25 -24.24 6.14
CA GLN A 193 14.34 -23.66 5.37
C GLN A 193 13.98 -22.26 4.88
N GLY A 194 14.90 -21.59 4.20
CA GLY A 194 14.64 -20.40 3.43
C GLY A 194 13.65 -20.66 2.29
N GLN A 195 13.01 -19.61 1.81
CA GLN A 195 12.02 -19.71 0.72
C GLN A 195 11.94 -18.43 -0.09
N VAL A 196 11.36 -18.52 -1.30
CA VAL A 196 11.02 -17.37 -2.12
C VAL A 196 9.64 -16.84 -1.71
N ILE A 197 9.53 -15.52 -1.68
CA ILE A 197 8.28 -14.79 -1.58
C ILE A 197 8.13 -14.02 -2.89
N ASP A 198 7.13 -14.36 -3.68
CA ASP A 198 6.77 -13.67 -4.90
C ASP A 198 5.61 -12.71 -4.59
N ALA A 199 5.87 -11.41 -4.71
CA ALA A 199 4.89 -10.36 -4.41
C ALA A 199 4.62 -9.53 -5.68
N ALA A 200 3.48 -9.78 -6.30
CA ALA A 200 3.05 -8.99 -7.45
C ALA A 200 2.37 -7.69 -7.02
N LEU A 201 2.71 -6.58 -7.68
CA LEU A 201 2.10 -5.27 -7.42
C LEU A 201 0.57 -5.32 -7.59
N TYR A 202 0.10 -5.92 -8.70
CA TYR A 202 -1.34 -5.97 -8.99
C TYR A 202 -2.12 -6.86 -8.01
N GLU A 203 -1.55 -8.00 -7.59
CA GLU A 203 -2.19 -8.91 -6.63
C GLU A 203 -2.28 -8.28 -5.25
N SER A 204 -1.23 -7.56 -4.87
CA SER A 204 -1.20 -6.83 -3.60
C SER A 204 -2.32 -5.78 -3.52
N ILE A 205 -2.60 -5.07 -4.62
CA ILE A 205 -3.72 -4.15 -4.70
C ILE A 205 -5.05 -4.90 -4.79
N PHE A 206 -5.13 -5.96 -5.58
CA PHE A 206 -6.34 -6.77 -5.71
C PHE A 206 -6.81 -7.35 -4.37
N ASN A 207 -5.87 -7.68 -3.49
CA ASN A 207 -6.18 -8.15 -2.12
C ASN A 207 -6.97 -7.11 -1.29
N LEU A 208 -6.99 -5.84 -1.68
CA LEU A 208 -7.76 -4.77 -1.04
C LEU A 208 -9.14 -4.57 -1.67
N SER A 209 -9.53 -5.41 -2.63
CA SER A 209 -10.75 -5.21 -3.44
C SER A 209 -12.05 -5.53 -2.69
N GLU A 210 -11.98 -5.75 -1.38
CA GLU A 210 -13.17 -6.00 -0.53
C GLU A 210 -14.11 -7.06 -1.12
N SER A 211 -15.38 -6.69 -1.36
CA SER A 211 -16.44 -7.53 -1.91
C SER A 211 -16.61 -7.44 -3.43
N LEU A 212 -15.75 -6.71 -4.16
CA LEU A 212 -15.90 -6.49 -5.60
C LEU A 212 -16.03 -7.79 -6.40
N LEU A 213 -15.16 -8.76 -6.14
CA LEU A 213 -15.22 -10.03 -6.85
C LEU A 213 -16.45 -10.88 -6.48
N PRO A 214 -16.81 -11.07 -5.20
CA PRO A 214 -18.05 -11.71 -4.83
C PRO A 214 -19.30 -11.02 -5.37
N GLU A 215 -19.37 -9.69 -5.34
CA GLU A 215 -20.49 -8.92 -5.88
C GLU A 215 -20.66 -9.17 -7.39
N TYR A 216 -19.56 -9.13 -8.14
CA TYR A 216 -19.61 -9.45 -9.55
C TYR A 216 -19.99 -10.92 -9.80
N SER A 217 -19.41 -11.84 -9.07
CA SER A 217 -19.65 -13.27 -9.26
C SER A 217 -21.09 -13.70 -8.97
N VAL A 218 -21.72 -13.12 -7.95
CA VAL A 218 -23.08 -13.50 -7.51
C VAL A 218 -24.15 -12.71 -8.22
N PHE A 219 -23.92 -11.40 -8.41
CA PHE A 219 -24.94 -10.47 -8.87
C PHE A 219 -24.66 -9.86 -10.25
N GLY A 220 -23.46 -10.10 -10.82
CA GLY A 220 -23.01 -9.40 -12.03
C GLY A 220 -22.79 -7.90 -11.79
N ALA A 221 -22.72 -7.47 -10.53
CA ALA A 221 -22.59 -6.07 -10.17
C ALA A 221 -21.17 -5.57 -10.41
N VAL A 222 -21.05 -4.49 -11.17
CA VAL A 222 -19.78 -3.77 -11.36
C VAL A 222 -19.86 -2.51 -10.51
N ARG A 223 -18.93 -2.39 -9.54
CA ARG A 223 -18.88 -1.18 -8.69
C ARG A 223 -18.31 -0.02 -9.49
N GLU A 224 -19.02 1.09 -9.50
CA GLU A 224 -18.64 2.30 -10.20
C GLU A 224 -17.97 3.31 -9.25
N PRO A 225 -17.22 4.29 -9.80
CA PRO A 225 -16.70 5.40 -9.01
C PRO A 225 -17.84 6.16 -8.29
N ALA A 226 -17.63 6.48 -7.02
CA ALA A 226 -18.65 7.10 -6.17
C ALA A 226 -18.17 8.42 -5.51
N GLY A 227 -17.08 9.00 -5.99
CA GLY A 227 -16.50 10.20 -5.39
C GLY A 227 -16.05 9.96 -3.97
N ALA A 228 -16.55 10.76 -3.04
CA ALA A 228 -16.26 10.62 -1.61
C ALA A 228 -17.27 9.72 -0.86
N ALA A 229 -18.32 9.26 -1.53
CA ALA A 229 -19.33 8.40 -0.92
C ALA A 229 -18.83 6.95 -0.79
N LEU A 230 -19.35 6.25 0.21
CA LEU A 230 -19.16 4.79 0.36
C LEU A 230 -20.43 4.09 -0.17
N PRO A 231 -20.36 3.40 -1.33
CA PRO A 231 -21.51 2.75 -1.91
C PRO A 231 -22.19 1.77 -0.96
N GLY A 232 -23.52 1.87 -0.85
CA GLY A 232 -24.32 1.00 0.01
C GLY A 232 -24.28 1.34 1.51
N ILE A 233 -23.53 2.36 1.92
CA ILE A 233 -23.42 2.81 3.32
C ILE A 233 -23.74 4.31 3.41
N ALA A 234 -24.79 4.68 4.13
CA ALA A 234 -25.26 6.07 4.19
C ALA A 234 -25.67 6.53 5.60
N PRO A 235 -25.47 7.84 5.91
CA PRO A 235 -24.66 8.80 5.18
C PRO A 235 -23.15 8.60 5.41
N SER A 236 -22.36 8.64 4.36
CA SER A 236 -20.89 8.64 4.42
C SER A 236 -20.35 9.34 3.18
N ASN A 237 -20.03 10.64 3.29
CA ASN A 237 -19.64 11.47 2.15
C ASN A 237 -18.85 12.72 2.57
N ALA A 238 -18.34 13.47 1.57
CA ALA A 238 -17.77 14.79 1.75
C ALA A 238 -18.83 15.86 1.41
N TYR A 239 -19.00 16.82 2.32
CA TYR A 239 -20.01 17.88 2.18
C TYR A 239 -19.36 19.25 2.12
N PRO A 240 -19.87 20.18 1.28
CA PRO A 240 -19.30 21.52 1.17
C PRO A 240 -19.57 22.33 2.44
N CYS A 241 -18.57 23.10 2.85
CA CYS A 241 -18.64 24.19 3.82
C CYS A 241 -18.29 25.52 3.16
N ARG A 242 -18.42 26.63 3.87
CA ARG A 242 -18.04 27.97 3.33
C ARG A 242 -16.56 28.07 2.98
N ASP A 243 -15.71 27.41 3.73
CA ASP A 243 -14.24 27.46 3.67
C ASP A 243 -13.58 26.14 3.23
N GLY A 244 -14.37 25.20 2.68
CA GLY A 244 -13.85 23.94 2.17
C GLY A 244 -14.84 22.79 2.25
N TYR A 245 -14.40 21.61 2.69
CA TYR A 245 -15.22 20.40 2.79
C TYR A 245 -15.06 19.73 4.14
N VAL A 246 -16.11 19.08 4.63
CA VAL A 246 -16.09 18.22 5.80
C VAL A 246 -16.50 16.80 5.43
N LEU A 247 -15.79 15.80 5.96
CA LEU A 247 -16.18 14.41 5.86
C LEU A 247 -17.12 14.06 7.01
N ILE A 248 -18.28 13.53 6.69
CA ILE A 248 -19.23 13.04 7.70
C ILE A 248 -19.56 11.58 7.41
N ALA A 249 -19.30 10.71 8.38
CA ALA A 249 -19.66 9.30 8.38
C ALA A 249 -20.64 9.06 9.51
N GLY A 250 -21.93 9.17 9.21
CA GLY A 250 -23.05 9.02 10.17
C GLY A 250 -23.82 7.73 10.01
N ASN A 251 -23.19 6.66 9.59
CA ASN A 251 -23.82 5.43 9.15
C ASN A 251 -24.29 4.47 10.25
N GLY A 252 -23.81 4.62 11.49
CA GLY A 252 -24.37 3.88 12.64
C GLY A 252 -25.72 4.43 13.07
N ASP A 253 -26.70 3.57 13.42
CA ASP A 253 -28.09 3.97 13.67
C ASP A 253 -28.21 5.09 14.72
N ALA A 254 -27.56 4.94 15.87
CA ALA A 254 -27.55 5.97 16.91
C ALA A 254 -26.77 7.24 16.50
N ILE A 255 -25.74 7.10 15.63
CA ILE A 255 -24.99 8.24 15.12
C ILE A 255 -25.85 9.01 14.12
N PHE A 256 -26.56 8.30 13.26
CA PHE A 256 -27.51 8.87 12.30
C PHE A 256 -28.57 9.72 12.99
N GLN A 257 -29.22 9.18 14.02
CA GLN A 257 -30.23 9.93 14.77
C GLN A 257 -29.67 11.22 15.37
N ARG A 258 -28.51 11.16 16.01
CA ARG A 258 -27.83 12.37 16.56
C ARG A 258 -27.44 13.36 15.46
N LEU A 259 -27.02 12.86 14.30
CA LEU A 259 -26.70 13.71 13.15
C LEU A 259 -27.95 14.43 12.66
N MET A 260 -29.09 13.73 12.48
CA MET A 260 -30.34 14.33 12.04
C MET A 260 -30.86 15.36 13.05
N GLN A 261 -30.77 15.08 14.33
CA GLN A 261 -31.08 16.07 15.39
C GLN A 261 -30.15 17.31 15.29
N ARG A 262 -28.87 17.10 15.06
CA ARG A 262 -27.86 18.17 14.94
C ARG A 262 -28.12 19.10 13.78
N ILE A 263 -28.56 18.57 12.65
CA ILE A 263 -28.89 19.33 11.44
C ILE A 263 -30.34 19.80 11.38
N GLU A 264 -31.10 19.63 12.48
CA GLU A 264 -32.50 20.04 12.63
C GLU A 264 -33.44 19.36 11.62
N ARG A 265 -33.11 18.10 11.27
CA ARG A 265 -33.92 17.23 10.39
C ARG A 265 -34.44 16.02 11.16
N THR A 266 -35.18 16.31 12.26
CA THR A 266 -35.83 15.28 13.07
C THR A 266 -36.82 14.46 12.28
N ASP A 267 -37.43 15.04 11.23
CA ASP A 267 -38.27 14.35 10.28
C ASP A 267 -37.61 13.14 9.63
N LEU A 268 -36.30 13.26 9.29
CA LEU A 268 -35.50 12.15 8.77
C LEU A 268 -34.98 11.25 9.89
N GLY A 269 -34.69 11.80 11.07
CA GLY A 269 -34.20 11.04 12.22
C GLY A 269 -35.24 10.08 12.78
N ASP A 270 -36.53 10.49 12.77
CA ASP A 270 -37.62 9.73 13.31
C ASP A 270 -38.35 8.85 12.25
N ASP A 271 -37.90 8.90 10.99
CA ASP A 271 -38.46 8.10 9.91
C ASP A 271 -38.10 6.62 10.08
N PRO A 272 -39.09 5.73 10.27
CA PRO A 272 -38.85 4.30 10.46
C PRO A 272 -38.14 3.64 9.28
N GLU A 273 -38.32 4.15 8.05
CA GLU A 273 -37.61 3.63 6.88
C GLU A 273 -36.11 3.91 6.92
N LEU A 274 -35.69 4.95 7.65
CA LEU A 274 -34.27 5.35 7.81
C LEU A 274 -33.66 4.82 9.10
N ALA A 275 -34.37 4.05 9.90
CA ALA A 275 -33.88 3.50 11.16
C ALA A 275 -32.60 2.66 10.96
N HIS A 276 -32.48 1.95 9.84
CA HIS A 276 -31.36 1.08 9.51
C HIS A 276 -30.70 1.46 8.19
N ASN A 277 -29.47 1.00 8.01
CA ASN A 277 -28.64 1.37 6.85
C ASN A 277 -29.30 1.08 5.50
N ASP A 278 -30.05 -0.02 5.37
CA ASP A 278 -30.67 -0.40 4.09
C ASP A 278 -31.62 0.66 3.57
N GLY A 279 -32.43 1.27 4.44
CA GLY A 279 -33.31 2.37 4.09
C GLY A 279 -32.51 3.63 3.74
N ARG A 280 -31.52 3.94 4.56
CA ARG A 280 -30.64 5.09 4.33
C ARG A 280 -29.87 4.99 3.01
N ALA A 281 -29.35 3.82 2.67
CA ALA A 281 -28.65 3.60 1.42
C ALA A 281 -29.58 3.82 0.20
N ARG A 282 -30.83 3.40 0.26
CA ARG A 282 -31.82 3.68 -0.81
C ARG A 282 -32.14 5.17 -0.97
N ARG A 283 -32.08 5.93 0.12
CA ARG A 283 -32.37 7.37 0.15
C ARG A 283 -31.11 8.23 0.38
N ALA A 284 -29.94 7.71 0.01
CA ALA A 284 -28.67 8.39 0.24
C ALA A 284 -28.62 9.82 -0.34
N HIS A 285 -29.14 10.03 -1.55
CA HIS A 285 -29.19 11.36 -2.17
C HIS A 285 -29.99 12.38 -1.37
N GLU A 286 -31.09 11.98 -0.76
CA GLU A 286 -31.91 12.86 0.09
C GLU A 286 -31.17 13.24 1.37
N LEU A 287 -30.50 12.27 1.99
CA LEU A 287 -29.69 12.49 3.18
C LEU A 287 -28.51 13.39 2.88
N ASP A 288 -27.80 13.13 1.78
CA ASP A 288 -26.67 13.95 1.34
C ASP A 288 -27.10 15.40 1.03
N ALA A 289 -28.26 15.60 0.40
CA ALA A 289 -28.81 16.93 0.14
C ALA A 289 -29.11 17.68 1.44
N ALA A 290 -29.72 17.01 2.43
CA ALA A 290 -30.05 17.61 3.72
C ALA A 290 -28.79 18.00 4.51
N ILE A 291 -27.79 17.10 4.57
CA ILE A 291 -26.53 17.36 5.25
C ILE A 291 -25.76 18.46 4.54
N GLY A 292 -25.67 18.41 3.21
CA GLY A 292 -24.97 19.40 2.39
C GLY A 292 -25.58 20.80 2.53
N ALA A 293 -26.90 20.93 2.58
CA ALA A 293 -27.58 22.20 2.81
C ALA A 293 -27.24 22.79 4.19
N TRP A 294 -27.08 21.96 5.21
CA TRP A 294 -26.72 22.40 6.55
C TRP A 294 -25.24 22.81 6.64
N THR A 295 -24.33 22.01 6.06
CA THR A 295 -22.87 22.28 6.10
C THR A 295 -22.49 23.48 5.27
N ALA A 296 -23.09 23.71 4.10
CA ALA A 296 -22.81 24.83 3.20
C ALA A 296 -23.02 26.21 3.85
N GLN A 297 -23.81 26.28 4.91
CA GLN A 297 -24.06 27.52 5.66
C GLN A 297 -23.05 27.75 6.79
N ARG A 298 -22.04 26.90 6.95
CA ARG A 298 -21.11 26.89 8.10
C ARG A 298 -19.67 26.79 7.64
N ASP A 299 -18.79 27.31 8.45
CA ASP A 299 -17.35 27.04 8.30
C ASP A 299 -17.03 25.65 8.88
N ILE A 300 -15.97 25.01 8.42
CA ILE A 300 -15.54 23.68 8.84
C ILE A 300 -15.49 23.57 10.36
N GLY A 301 -14.90 24.56 11.04
CA GLY A 301 -14.79 24.58 12.49
C GLY A 301 -16.14 24.49 13.21
N ARG A 302 -17.18 25.14 12.68
CA ARG A 302 -18.55 25.09 13.23
C ARG A 302 -19.28 23.79 12.84
N ALA A 303 -19.02 23.26 11.66
CA ALA A 303 -19.60 21.98 11.23
C ALA A 303 -19.06 20.81 12.07
N CYS A 304 -17.75 20.86 12.44
CA CYS A 304 -17.06 19.85 13.24
C CYS A 304 -17.22 20.01 14.75
N SER A 305 -17.71 21.17 15.25
CA SER A 305 -17.86 21.39 16.69
C SER A 305 -18.80 20.35 17.29
N ARG A 306 -18.33 19.65 18.34
CA ARG A 306 -19.19 18.76 19.13
C ARG A 306 -20.35 19.58 19.69
N PRO A 307 -21.58 19.06 19.76
CA PRO A 307 -22.58 19.63 20.62
C PRO A 307 -22.00 19.64 22.03
N CYS A 308 -22.04 20.77 22.71
CA CYS A 308 -21.82 20.78 24.17
C CYS A 308 -22.78 19.72 24.74
N ALA A 309 -22.20 18.76 25.46
CA ALA A 309 -22.93 17.70 26.14
C ALA A 309 -23.96 18.28 27.10
#